data_a318155e13ef7a0583d91b2d780f550e
#
_entry.id   a318155e13ef7a0583d91b2d780f550e
#
_cell.length_a   1.000
_cell.length_b   1.000
_cell.length_c   1.000
_cell.angle_alpha   90.00
_cell.angle_beta   90.00
_cell.angle_gamma   90.00
#
_symmetry.space_group_name_H-M   'P 1'
#
loop_
_entity.id
_entity.type
_entity.pdbx_description
1 polymer ?
#
loop_
_entity_poly.entity_id
_entity_poly.type
_entity_poly.pdbx_seq_one_letter_code
_entity_poly.pdbx_strand_id
1 'polypeptide(L)'
;EYYGWYRQEINLITLNLGNCSRAEDIIRTLVHEWCHWGQDCSDQNWDRIEARARRRDRYWDHPLEKAARRREDRYWAECWSAVRRMYL
;
A
#
# COMPACT_ATOMS: atom_id res chain seq x y z
N GLU A 1 -10.79 -6.51 4.91
CA GLU A 1 -10.44 -5.49 5.89
C GLU A 1 -9.30 -4.63 5.39
N TYR A 2 -9.44 -3.33 5.60
CA TYR A 2 -8.43 -2.39 5.17
C TYR A 2 -7.69 -1.84 6.37
N TYR A 3 -6.35 -1.82 6.29
CA TYR A 3 -5.49 -1.15 7.26
C TYR A 3 -5.32 0.33 6.93
N GLY A 4 -5.48 0.67 5.65
CA GLY A 4 -5.41 2.03 5.15
C GLY A 4 -5.65 2.08 3.66
N TRP A 5 -5.64 3.29 3.09
CA TRP A 5 -5.78 3.47 1.64
C TRP A 5 -5.17 4.80 1.21
N TYR A 6 -4.87 4.88 -0.09
CA TYR A 6 -4.34 6.07 -0.73
C TYR A 6 -5.35 6.61 -1.74
N ARG A 7 -5.62 7.90 -1.68
CA ARG A 7 -6.49 8.60 -2.64
C ARG A 7 -5.66 9.56 -3.48
N GLN A 8 -5.44 9.18 -4.74
CA GLN A 8 -4.60 9.93 -5.65
C GLN A 8 -5.15 11.33 -5.94
N GLU A 9 -6.46 11.47 -6.07
CA GLU A 9 -7.12 12.72 -6.45
C GLU A 9 -6.81 13.87 -5.49
N ILE A 10 -6.61 13.56 -4.24
CA ILE A 10 -6.32 14.54 -3.19
C ILE A 10 -4.97 14.29 -2.50
N ASN A 11 -4.20 13.33 -3.02
CA ASN A 11 -2.88 12.96 -2.48
C ASN A 11 -2.92 12.70 -0.97
N LEU A 12 -3.87 11.88 -0.55
CA LEU A 12 -4.13 11.61 0.86
C LEU A 12 -3.93 10.13 1.19
N ILE A 13 -3.18 9.86 2.25
CA ILE A 13 -3.08 8.54 2.86
C ILE A 13 -3.94 8.51 4.11
N THR A 14 -4.84 7.53 4.21
CA THR A 14 -5.68 7.32 5.38
C THR A 14 -5.29 5.99 6.04
N LEU A 15 -5.14 6.00 7.37
CA LEU A 15 -4.83 4.82 8.15
C LEU A 15 -6.03 4.43 9.01
N ASN A 16 -6.35 3.15 9.05
CA ASN A 16 -7.40 2.63 9.93
C ASN A 16 -6.74 2.08 11.20
N LEU A 17 -6.62 2.94 12.22
CA LEU A 17 -5.96 2.59 13.48
C LEU A 17 -6.68 1.47 14.23
N GLY A 18 -7.98 1.28 14.00
CA GLY A 18 -8.74 0.19 14.58
C GLY A 18 -8.27 -1.19 14.13
N ASN A 19 -7.67 -1.27 12.93
CA ASN A 19 -7.14 -2.52 12.38
C ASN A 19 -5.63 -2.67 12.59
N CYS A 20 -4.96 -1.63 13.08
CA CYS A 20 -3.53 -1.65 13.35
C CYS A 20 -3.30 -1.91 14.84
N SER A 21 -2.98 -3.15 15.21
CA SER A 21 -2.83 -3.54 16.60
C SER A 21 -1.45 -3.20 17.19
N ARG A 22 -0.46 -2.94 16.34
CA ARG A 22 0.91 -2.64 16.76
C ARG A 22 1.47 -1.46 15.98
N ALA A 23 2.44 -0.77 16.59
CA ALA A 23 3.11 0.36 15.93
C ALA A 23 3.75 -0.03 14.60
N GLU A 24 4.33 -1.23 14.50
CA GLU A 24 4.91 -1.71 13.23
C GLU A 24 3.85 -1.88 12.15
N ASP A 25 2.60 -2.24 12.51
CA ASP A 25 1.50 -2.35 11.55
C ASP A 25 1.17 -0.98 10.95
N ILE A 26 1.22 0.07 11.76
CA ILE A 26 0.99 1.44 11.31
C ILE A 26 2.07 1.85 10.31
N ILE A 27 3.33 1.61 10.65
CA ILE A 27 4.46 1.96 9.79
C ILE A 27 4.41 1.16 8.48
N ARG A 28 4.12 -0.13 8.56
CA ARG A 28 4.01 -1.00 7.39
C ARG A 28 2.90 -0.54 6.44
N THR A 29 1.74 -0.20 7.00
CA THR A 29 0.60 0.30 6.23
C THR A 29 0.93 1.63 5.57
N LEU A 30 1.57 2.54 6.30
CA LEU A 30 1.98 3.83 5.76
C LEU A 30 2.95 3.65 4.59
N VAL A 31 3.94 2.77 4.73
CA VAL A 31 4.89 2.47 3.65
C VAL A 31 4.18 1.88 2.44
N HIS A 32 3.23 0.96 2.65
CA HIS A 32 2.45 0.35 1.57
C HIS A 32 1.67 1.41 0.79
N GLU A 33 0.94 2.27 1.49
CA GLU A 33 0.14 3.32 0.85
C GLU A 33 1.03 4.38 0.18
N TRP A 34 2.19 4.68 0.78
CA TRP A 34 3.17 5.57 0.17
C TRP A 34 3.71 4.99 -1.15
N CYS A 35 3.85 3.67 -1.24
CA CYS A 35 4.28 3.03 -2.49
C CYS A 35 3.30 3.26 -3.64
N HIS A 36 2.02 3.48 -3.34
CA HIS A 36 1.03 3.84 -4.37
C HIS A 36 1.21 5.27 -4.89
N TRP A 37 1.90 6.14 -4.14
CA TRP A 37 2.08 7.54 -4.53
C TRP A 37 2.80 7.69 -5.88
N GLY A 38 3.70 6.77 -6.20
CA GLY A 38 4.42 6.77 -7.48
C GLY A 38 3.69 6.05 -8.62
N GLN A 39 2.46 5.55 -8.38
CA GLN A 39 1.67 4.82 -9.36
C GLN A 39 0.50 5.67 -9.84
N ASP A 40 -0.02 5.37 -11.04
CA ASP A 40 -1.28 5.96 -11.48
C ASP A 40 -2.43 5.11 -10.91
N CYS A 41 -2.95 5.55 -9.76
CA CYS A 41 -4.05 4.90 -9.05
C CYS A 41 -5.42 5.55 -9.34
N SER A 42 -5.54 6.29 -10.46
CA SER A 42 -6.84 6.80 -10.89
C SER A 42 -7.81 5.65 -11.13
N ASP A 43 -9.10 5.86 -10.91
CA ASP A 43 -10.12 4.84 -11.06
C ASP A 43 -10.09 4.22 -12.46
N GLN A 44 -9.92 5.04 -13.47
CA GLN A 44 -9.87 4.59 -14.86
C GLN A 44 -8.68 3.66 -15.11
N ASN A 45 -7.51 4.02 -14.64
CA ASN A 45 -6.31 3.20 -14.82
C ASN A 45 -6.37 1.92 -13.98
N TRP A 46 -6.87 2.05 -12.76
CA TRP A 46 -7.04 0.91 -11.85
C TRP A 46 -7.95 -0.15 -12.47
N ASP A 47 -9.12 0.28 -12.94
CA ASP A 47 -10.10 -0.63 -13.54
C ASP A 47 -9.58 -1.29 -14.83
N ARG A 48 -8.84 -0.54 -15.63
CA ARG A 48 -8.25 -1.06 -16.87
C ARG A 48 -7.23 -2.16 -16.58
N ILE A 49 -6.35 -1.94 -15.60
CA ILE A 49 -5.34 -2.91 -15.19
C ILE A 49 -6.01 -4.14 -14.57
N GLU A 50 -7.01 -3.93 -13.73
CA GLU A 50 -7.79 -5.02 -13.12
C GLU A 50 -8.44 -5.90 -14.17
N ALA A 51 -9.12 -5.32 -15.14
CA ALA A 51 -9.78 -6.05 -16.20
C ALA A 51 -8.79 -6.90 -17.02
N ARG A 52 -7.60 -6.35 -17.28
CA ARG A 52 -6.54 -7.06 -18.00
C ARG A 52 -6.00 -8.23 -17.18
N ALA A 53 -5.78 -8.05 -15.88
CA ALA A 53 -5.28 -9.08 -15.00
C ALA A 53 -6.27 -10.24 -14.87
N ARG A 54 -7.57 -9.95 -14.73
CA ARG A 54 -8.63 -10.96 -14.63
C ARG A 54 -8.71 -11.85 -15.86
N ARG A 55 -8.41 -11.32 -17.05
CA ARG A 55 -8.43 -12.10 -18.30
C ARG A 55 -7.27 -13.08 -18.39
N ARG A 56 -6.15 -12.78 -17.73
CA ARG A 56 -4.92 -13.56 -17.85
C ARG A 56 -4.78 -14.62 -16.77
N ASP A 57 -5.36 -14.39 -15.61
CA ASP A 57 -5.15 -15.25 -14.44
C ASP A 57 -6.46 -15.46 -13.68
N ARG A 58 -6.75 -16.72 -13.44
CA ARG A 58 -7.91 -17.14 -12.64
C ARG A 58 -7.73 -16.69 -11.16
N TYR A 59 -6.51 -16.71 -10.67
CA TYR A 59 -6.16 -16.30 -9.31
C TYR A 59 -5.45 -14.94 -9.35
N TRP A 60 -6.05 -14.03 -10.09
CA TRP A 60 -5.48 -12.72 -10.28
C TRP A 60 -5.33 -11.96 -8.97
N ASP A 61 -4.30 -11.12 -8.95
CA ASP A 61 -4.10 -10.11 -7.92
C ASP A 61 -3.78 -8.81 -8.64
N HIS A 62 -4.22 -7.68 -8.10
CA HIS A 62 -4.07 -6.41 -8.79
C HIS A 62 -2.58 -6.07 -8.96
N PRO A 63 -2.09 -5.84 -10.18
CA PRO A 63 -0.66 -5.59 -10.43
C PRO A 63 -0.10 -4.42 -9.64
N LEU A 64 -0.88 -3.34 -9.43
CA LEU A 64 -0.44 -2.19 -8.63
C LEU A 64 -0.29 -2.55 -7.16
N GLU A 65 -1.16 -3.40 -6.64
CA GLU A 65 -1.06 -3.92 -5.27
C GLU A 65 0.16 -4.83 -5.11
N LYS A 66 0.40 -5.70 -6.09
CA LYS A 66 1.58 -6.59 -6.07
C LYS A 66 2.87 -5.78 -6.08
N ALA A 67 2.94 -4.74 -6.91
CA ALA A 67 4.11 -3.86 -6.97
C ALA A 67 4.29 -3.10 -5.65
N ALA A 68 3.20 -2.60 -5.06
CA ALA A 68 3.26 -1.89 -3.78
C ALA A 68 3.73 -2.81 -2.66
N ARG A 69 3.25 -4.07 -2.62
CA ARG A 69 3.70 -5.04 -1.62
C ARG A 69 5.18 -5.38 -1.74
N ARG A 70 5.69 -5.51 -2.97
CA ARG A 70 7.12 -5.75 -3.18
C ARG A 70 7.98 -4.60 -2.68
N ARG A 71 7.55 -3.37 -2.92
CA ARG A 71 8.25 -2.18 -2.43
C ARG A 71 8.12 -2.05 -0.92
N GLU A 72 6.97 -2.36 -0.37
CA GLU A 72 6.73 -2.40 1.07
C GLU A 72 7.70 -3.36 1.76
N ASP A 73 7.81 -4.58 1.27
CA ASP A 73 8.72 -5.59 1.83
C ASP A 73 10.17 -5.12 1.81
N ARG A 74 10.54 -4.33 0.81
CA ARG A 74 11.88 -3.79 0.68
C ARG A 74 12.17 -2.67 1.67
N TYR A 75 11.21 -1.78 1.93
CA TYR A 75 11.45 -0.53 2.66
C TYR A 75 10.92 -0.49 4.08
N TRP A 76 9.92 -1.30 4.43
CA TRP A 76 9.26 -1.18 5.72
C TRP A 76 10.21 -1.43 6.90
N ALA A 77 11.11 -2.39 6.78
CA ALA A 77 12.04 -2.74 7.85
C ALA A 77 13.02 -1.60 8.16
N GLU A 78 13.47 -0.90 7.12
CA GLU A 78 14.31 0.29 7.25
C GLU A 78 13.55 1.41 7.98
N CYS A 79 12.32 1.67 7.56
CA CYS A 79 11.48 2.70 8.19
C CYS A 79 11.20 2.35 9.64
N TRP A 80 10.88 1.09 9.94
CA TRP A 80 10.63 0.63 11.30
C TRP A 80 11.87 0.78 12.18
N SER A 81 13.04 0.41 11.68
CA SER A 81 14.29 0.58 12.40
C SER A 81 14.58 2.02 12.74
N ALA A 82 14.33 2.93 11.79
CA ALA A 82 14.52 4.37 12.01
C ALA A 82 13.57 4.90 13.09
N VAL A 83 12.29 4.52 13.04
CA VAL A 83 11.28 4.93 14.02
C VAL A 83 11.65 4.42 15.41
N ARG A 84 12.07 3.16 15.53
CA ARG A 84 12.48 2.59 16.81
C ARG A 84 13.65 3.35 17.44
N ARG A 85 14.66 3.70 16.65
CA ARG A 85 15.83 4.44 17.12
C ARG A 85 15.47 5.83 17.61
N MET A 86 14.47 6.48 16.99
CA MET A 86 14.11 7.87 17.31
C MET A 86 13.12 7.96 18.47
N TYR A 87 12.23 6.99 18.64
CA TYR A 87 11.09 7.13 19.54
C TYR A 87 10.91 5.99 20.53
N LEU A 88 11.59 4.91 20.35
CA LEU A 88 11.49 3.72 21.21
C LEU A 88 12.87 3.29 21.71
#